data_1564b5d9753ed006808e44bfbfc8a9f8
#
_entry.id   1564b5d9753ed006808e44bfbfc8a9f8
#
_cell.length_a   1.000
_cell.length_b   1.000
_cell.length_c   1.000
_cell.angle_alpha   90.00
_cell.angle_beta   90.00
_cell.angle_gamma   90.00
#
_symmetry.space_group_name_H-M   'P 1'
#
loop_
_entity.id
_entity.type
_entity.pdbx_description
1 polymer ?
#
loop_
_entity_poly.entity_id
_entity_poly.type
_entity_poly.pdbx_seq_one_letter_code
_entity_poly.pdbx_strand_id
1 'polypeptide(L)'
;MNKMNYGCEGLCVVISGGTSGIGLAAAQRFLADGARVYILGRSEERGAQALCYLDEQTGKQAVYISCDVTKQAECKAAVAKIAEQEGRPDWQLDILVNSAGFYREQRLEQLTEADFDAMMNVNVKGMMFLTQAALPYLRSKSNVVNIASDAAVSGNYGCALYCATKGAVVAFTRALALDLAPSVRVNCVCPADVDTPLLAQQLADANGGYTLADVAAAYPLQRIAAAEEIAHVICSLAAPANSFMTGSIVTVDGGLTAG
;
A
#
# COMPACT_ATOMS: atom_id res chain seq x y z
N MET A 1 11.90 -20.95 7.07
CA MET A 1 12.06 -19.92 6.06
C MET A 1 13.37 -19.18 6.30
N ASN A 2 14.24 -19.08 5.30
CA ASN A 2 15.42 -18.20 5.42
C ASN A 2 14.94 -16.80 5.70
N LYS A 3 15.37 -16.20 6.83
CA LYS A 3 15.05 -14.81 7.16
C LYS A 3 15.75 -13.93 6.12
N MET A 4 14.98 -13.44 5.13
CA MET A 4 15.51 -12.44 4.22
C MET A 4 15.61 -11.13 5.00
N ASN A 5 16.79 -10.54 5.01
CA ASN A 5 17.08 -9.28 5.70
C ASN A 5 17.09 -8.15 4.67
N TYR A 6 16.21 -7.16 4.83
CA TYR A 6 16.11 -5.98 3.97
C TYR A 6 16.92 -4.79 4.49
N GLY A 7 17.55 -4.93 5.67
CA GLY A 7 18.30 -3.86 6.32
C GLY A 7 17.39 -2.78 6.91
N CYS A 8 16.18 -3.14 7.32
CA CYS A 8 15.21 -2.19 7.89
C CYS A 8 15.25 -2.15 9.43
N GLU A 9 16.22 -2.80 10.07
CA GLU A 9 16.36 -2.80 11.52
C GLU A 9 16.44 -1.37 12.08
N GLY A 10 15.61 -1.07 13.07
CA GLY A 10 15.53 0.24 13.71
C GLY A 10 14.89 1.37 12.88
N LEU A 11 14.54 1.11 11.61
CA LEU A 11 13.84 2.10 10.78
C LEU A 11 12.40 2.31 11.25
N CYS A 12 11.90 3.54 11.10
CA CYS A 12 10.50 3.88 11.33
C CYS A 12 9.70 3.74 10.05
N VAL A 13 8.63 2.94 10.10
CA VAL A 13 7.78 2.61 8.95
C VAL A 13 6.33 2.98 9.27
N VAL A 14 5.69 3.74 8.39
CA VAL A 14 4.26 4.06 8.46
C VAL A 14 3.55 3.41 7.27
N ILE A 15 2.45 2.69 7.53
CA ILE A 15 1.71 1.94 6.50
C ILE A 15 0.23 2.30 6.56
N SER A 16 -0.31 2.97 5.55
CA SER A 16 -1.76 3.12 5.41
C SER A 16 -2.39 1.82 4.90
N GLY A 17 -3.61 1.52 5.38
CA GLY A 17 -4.23 0.23 5.08
C GLY A 17 -3.49 -0.97 5.70
N GLY A 18 -2.74 -0.75 6.78
CA GLY A 18 -1.92 -1.76 7.44
C GLY A 18 -2.69 -2.77 8.29
N THR A 19 -4.03 -2.69 8.33
CA THR A 19 -4.87 -3.57 9.15
C THR A 19 -5.36 -4.82 8.41
N SER A 20 -5.05 -4.98 7.12
CA SER A 20 -5.43 -6.16 6.33
C SER A 20 -4.61 -6.30 5.05
N GLY A 21 -4.71 -7.45 4.39
CA GLY A 21 -4.16 -7.71 3.05
C GLY A 21 -2.69 -7.35 2.90
N ILE A 22 -2.35 -6.70 1.78
CA ILE A 22 -0.97 -6.34 1.41
C ILE A 22 -0.30 -5.47 2.49
N GLY A 23 -1.03 -4.48 3.04
CA GLY A 23 -0.49 -3.59 4.07
C GLY A 23 -0.14 -4.31 5.36
N LEU A 24 -0.96 -5.27 5.79
CA LEU A 24 -0.72 -6.10 6.97
C LEU A 24 0.48 -7.05 6.75
N ALA A 25 0.55 -7.69 5.57
CA ALA A 25 1.67 -8.55 5.22
C ALA A 25 3.00 -7.75 5.15
N ALA A 26 2.96 -6.52 4.63
CA ALA A 26 4.12 -5.63 4.65
C ALA A 26 4.52 -5.25 6.09
N ALA A 27 3.55 -4.94 6.96
CA ALA A 27 3.79 -4.64 8.38
C ALA A 27 4.48 -5.82 9.08
N GLN A 28 3.96 -7.05 8.88
CA GLN A 28 4.56 -8.27 9.41
C GLN A 28 6.02 -8.41 8.98
N ARG A 29 6.32 -8.19 7.71
CA ARG A 29 7.66 -8.36 7.17
C ARG A 29 8.63 -7.30 7.67
N PHE A 30 8.22 -6.04 7.75
CA PHE A 30 9.03 -4.97 8.36
C PHE A 30 9.32 -5.23 9.84
N LEU A 31 8.31 -5.68 10.61
CA LEU A 31 8.50 -6.07 12.00
C LEU A 31 9.51 -7.22 12.14
N ALA A 32 9.37 -8.26 11.32
CA ALA A 32 10.30 -9.39 11.32
C ALA A 32 11.74 -8.94 11.05
N ASP A 33 11.94 -7.92 10.21
CA ASP A 33 13.24 -7.32 9.89
C ASP A 33 13.75 -6.34 10.96
N GLY A 34 12.99 -6.08 12.03
CA GLY A 34 13.40 -5.25 13.17
C GLY A 34 13.02 -3.78 13.06
N ALA A 35 12.17 -3.41 12.12
CA ALA A 35 11.65 -2.04 12.02
C ALA A 35 10.63 -1.73 13.13
N ARG A 36 10.48 -0.43 13.46
CA ARG A 36 9.35 0.10 14.23
C ARG A 36 8.22 0.40 13.25
N VAL A 37 7.05 -0.23 13.45
CA VAL A 37 5.96 -0.17 12.48
C VAL A 37 4.72 0.47 13.07
N TYR A 38 4.21 1.47 12.36
CA TYR A 38 2.93 2.13 12.61
C TYR A 38 1.96 1.74 11.48
N ILE A 39 0.82 1.18 11.85
CA ILE A 39 -0.25 0.83 10.91
C ILE A 39 -1.42 1.79 11.05
N LEU A 40 -1.90 2.33 9.93
CA LEU A 40 -3.04 3.24 9.87
C LEU A 40 -4.26 2.54 9.30
N GLY A 41 -5.43 2.80 9.89
CA GLY A 41 -6.71 2.27 9.44
C GLY A 41 -7.88 3.00 10.11
N ARG A 42 -9.11 2.80 9.60
CA ARG A 42 -10.32 3.49 10.10
C ARG A 42 -11.02 2.77 11.25
N SER A 43 -10.83 1.47 11.36
CA SER A 43 -11.57 0.62 12.33
C SER A 43 -10.66 0.24 13.48
N GLU A 44 -11.00 0.68 14.68
CA GLU A 44 -10.32 0.30 15.93
C GLU A 44 -10.33 -1.21 16.13
N GLU A 45 -11.46 -1.88 15.84
CA GLU A 45 -11.58 -3.34 15.95
C GLU A 45 -10.58 -4.06 15.04
N ARG A 46 -10.52 -3.69 13.74
CA ARG A 46 -9.54 -4.27 12.81
C ARG A 46 -8.12 -3.91 13.19
N GLY A 47 -7.91 -2.73 13.76
CA GLY A 47 -6.62 -2.31 14.32
C GLY A 47 -6.16 -3.25 15.43
N ALA A 48 -7.04 -3.53 16.41
CA ALA A 48 -6.75 -4.45 17.51
C ALA A 48 -6.48 -5.88 17.03
N GLN A 49 -7.28 -6.38 16.08
CA GLN A 49 -7.07 -7.71 15.48
C GLN A 49 -5.72 -7.78 14.74
N ALA A 50 -5.36 -6.74 13.99
CA ALA A 50 -4.09 -6.67 13.28
C ALA A 50 -2.90 -6.66 14.24
N LEU A 51 -2.97 -5.91 15.35
CA LEU A 51 -1.91 -5.88 16.36
C LEU A 51 -1.72 -7.26 17.01
N CYS A 52 -2.80 -7.94 17.37
CA CYS A 52 -2.76 -9.30 17.93
C CYS A 52 -2.10 -10.27 16.94
N TYR A 53 -2.55 -10.28 15.69
CA TYR A 53 -1.96 -11.10 14.62
C TYR A 53 -0.46 -10.83 14.43
N LEU A 54 -0.04 -9.55 14.37
CA LEU A 54 1.36 -9.18 14.17
C LEU A 54 2.25 -9.63 15.33
N ASP A 55 1.77 -9.50 16.58
CA ASP A 55 2.48 -9.97 17.78
C ASP A 55 2.63 -11.49 17.77
N GLU A 56 1.58 -12.24 17.47
CA GLU A 56 1.62 -13.70 17.34
C GLU A 56 2.60 -14.18 16.26
N GLN A 57 2.64 -13.50 15.11
CA GLN A 57 3.47 -13.93 13.99
C GLN A 57 4.94 -13.53 14.12
N THR A 58 5.24 -12.45 14.82
CA THR A 58 6.60 -11.87 14.84
C THR A 58 7.24 -11.82 16.22
N GLY A 59 6.45 -11.93 17.29
CA GLY A 59 6.89 -11.66 18.66
C GLY A 59 7.26 -10.19 18.88
N LYS A 60 6.76 -9.27 18.03
CA LYS A 60 7.07 -7.84 18.06
C LYS A 60 5.80 -7.01 17.90
N GLN A 61 5.78 -5.87 18.57
CA GLN A 61 4.59 -5.00 18.60
C GLN A 61 4.68 -3.91 17.53
N ALA A 62 3.60 -3.78 16.76
CA ALA A 62 3.30 -2.59 15.97
C ALA A 62 2.47 -1.60 16.79
N VAL A 63 2.33 -0.38 16.29
CA VAL A 63 1.42 0.63 16.85
C VAL A 63 0.31 0.90 15.84
N TYR A 64 -0.94 0.85 16.30
CA TYR A 64 -2.08 1.25 15.51
C TYR A 64 -2.44 2.72 15.77
N ILE A 65 -2.70 3.45 14.69
CA ILE A 65 -3.22 4.82 14.74
C ILE A 65 -4.49 4.89 13.89
N SER A 66 -5.60 5.30 14.49
CA SER A 66 -6.85 5.53 13.77
C SER A 66 -6.67 6.70 12.81
N CYS A 67 -6.98 6.47 11.52
CA CYS A 67 -6.85 7.46 10.47
C CYS A 67 -7.74 7.11 9.27
N ASP A 68 -8.68 7.99 8.95
CA ASP A 68 -9.35 8.00 7.66
C ASP A 68 -8.51 8.83 6.67
N VAL A 69 -7.81 8.16 5.77
CA VAL A 69 -6.93 8.82 4.81
C VAL A 69 -7.69 9.78 3.87
N THR A 70 -9.00 9.62 3.71
CA THR A 70 -9.82 10.53 2.89
C THR A 70 -9.92 11.95 3.48
N LYS A 71 -9.55 12.10 4.75
CA LYS A 71 -9.59 13.35 5.51
C LYS A 71 -8.19 13.88 5.79
N GLN A 72 -7.82 14.96 5.12
CA GLN A 72 -6.50 15.58 5.25
C GLN A 72 -6.13 15.90 6.72
N ALA A 73 -7.09 16.37 7.51
CA ALA A 73 -6.86 16.70 8.92
C ALA A 73 -6.47 15.45 9.74
N GLU A 74 -7.10 14.30 9.47
CA GLU A 74 -6.76 13.04 10.14
C GLU A 74 -5.38 12.52 9.71
N CYS A 75 -5.00 12.67 8.43
CA CYS A 75 -3.63 12.36 7.99
C CYS A 75 -2.58 13.18 8.75
N LYS A 76 -2.80 14.49 8.88
CA LYS A 76 -1.90 15.37 9.66
C LYS A 76 -1.83 14.99 11.13
N ALA A 77 -2.99 14.73 11.75
CA ALA A 77 -3.07 14.34 13.15
C ALA A 77 -2.40 12.98 13.41
N ALA A 78 -2.57 12.01 12.51
CA ALA A 78 -1.95 10.69 12.62
C ALA A 78 -0.41 10.78 12.59
N VAL A 79 0.15 11.51 11.62
CA VAL A 79 1.61 11.68 11.53
C VAL A 79 2.16 12.46 12.71
N ALA A 80 1.48 13.51 13.17
CA ALA A 80 1.87 14.26 14.35
C ALA A 80 1.86 13.40 15.63
N LYS A 81 0.84 12.55 15.81
CA LYS A 81 0.74 11.59 16.91
C LYS A 81 1.89 10.59 16.89
N ILE A 82 2.31 10.12 15.73
CA ILE A 82 3.46 9.23 15.59
C ILE A 82 4.74 9.96 16.03
N ALA A 83 4.94 11.18 15.56
CA ALA A 83 6.11 11.99 15.94
C ALA A 83 6.16 12.23 17.46
N GLU A 84 5.02 12.48 18.10
CA GLU A 84 4.89 12.63 19.55
C GLU A 84 5.25 11.32 20.29
N GLN A 85 4.76 10.18 19.82
CA GLN A 85 5.05 8.87 20.42
C GLN A 85 6.52 8.46 20.29
N GLU A 86 7.19 8.85 19.20
CA GLU A 86 8.64 8.65 19.05
C GLU A 86 9.45 9.52 20.02
N GLY A 87 8.88 10.61 20.55
CA GLY A 87 9.39 11.39 21.70
C GLY A 87 10.72 12.07 21.45
N ARG A 88 11.14 12.26 20.20
CA ARG A 88 12.39 12.89 19.80
C ARG A 88 12.11 14.16 18.99
N PRO A 89 12.66 15.31 19.36
CA PRO A 89 12.43 16.57 18.64
C PRO A 89 12.85 16.52 17.17
N ASP A 90 13.83 15.67 16.85
CA ASP A 90 14.42 15.45 15.53
C ASP A 90 13.93 14.15 14.88
N TRP A 91 12.77 13.62 15.33
CA TRP A 91 12.22 12.40 14.74
C TRP A 91 12.00 12.55 13.24
N GLN A 92 12.35 11.50 12.52
CA GLN A 92 12.20 11.40 11.08
C GLN A 92 11.61 10.06 10.69
N LEU A 93 10.81 10.08 9.64
CA LEU A 93 10.20 8.91 9.04
C LEU A 93 11.14 8.32 7.98
N ASP A 94 11.41 7.02 8.06
CA ASP A 94 12.26 6.33 7.09
C ASP A 94 11.49 5.82 5.88
N ILE A 95 10.33 5.20 6.12
CA ILE A 95 9.55 4.52 5.08
C ILE A 95 8.08 4.85 5.25
N LEU A 96 7.46 5.35 4.18
CA LEU A 96 6.00 5.48 4.04
C LEU A 96 5.49 4.48 3.01
N VAL A 97 4.53 3.64 3.38
CA VAL A 97 3.83 2.73 2.46
C VAL A 97 2.37 3.16 2.32
N ASN A 98 2.00 3.62 1.15
CA ASN A 98 0.62 3.97 0.80
C ASN A 98 -0.09 2.73 0.23
N SER A 99 -0.70 1.92 1.12
CA SER A 99 -1.40 0.68 0.77
C SER A 99 -2.92 0.76 0.99
N ALA A 100 -3.46 1.84 1.55
CA ALA A 100 -4.90 2.03 1.62
C ALA A 100 -5.51 2.09 0.22
N GLY A 101 -6.52 1.26 -0.03
CA GLY A 101 -7.18 1.18 -1.33
C GLY A 101 -8.65 0.79 -1.21
N PHE A 102 -9.39 1.14 -2.24
CA PHE A 102 -10.79 0.78 -2.43
C PHE A 102 -10.99 0.35 -3.88
N TYR A 103 -11.70 -0.74 -4.08
CA TYR A 103 -12.06 -1.30 -5.38
C TYR A 103 -13.56 -1.48 -5.48
N ARG A 104 -14.10 -1.16 -6.63
CA ARG A 104 -15.45 -1.55 -7.06
C ARG A 104 -15.43 -1.71 -8.57
N GLU A 105 -15.85 -2.89 -9.04
CA GLU A 105 -16.11 -3.12 -10.44
C GLU A 105 -17.44 -2.47 -10.82
N GLN A 106 -17.41 -1.59 -11.81
CA GLN A 106 -18.61 -0.88 -12.26
C GLN A 106 -18.40 -0.33 -13.67
N ARG A 107 -19.35 -0.63 -14.54
CA ARG A 107 -19.38 -0.11 -15.92
C ARG A 107 -19.63 1.39 -15.90
N LEU A 108 -19.03 2.11 -16.85
CA LEU A 108 -19.08 3.57 -16.89
C LEU A 108 -20.51 4.13 -16.91
N GLU A 109 -21.44 3.46 -17.62
CA GLU A 109 -22.84 3.87 -17.72
C GLU A 109 -23.63 3.74 -16.41
N GLN A 110 -23.08 3.00 -15.43
CA GLN A 110 -23.70 2.79 -14.12
C GLN A 110 -23.01 3.61 -13.01
N LEU A 111 -21.92 4.31 -13.37
CA LEU A 111 -21.11 5.04 -12.40
C LEU A 111 -21.89 6.23 -11.84
N THR A 112 -21.97 6.31 -10.52
CA THR A 112 -22.52 7.47 -9.80
C THR A 112 -21.41 8.41 -9.34
N GLU A 113 -21.76 9.69 -9.07
CA GLU A 113 -20.82 10.65 -8.46
C GLU A 113 -20.29 10.15 -7.10
N ALA A 114 -21.16 9.51 -6.31
CA ALA A 114 -20.76 8.92 -5.02
C ALA A 114 -19.71 7.80 -5.17
N ASP A 115 -19.83 6.95 -6.20
CA ASP A 115 -18.83 5.91 -6.49
C ASP A 115 -17.50 6.52 -6.93
N PHE A 116 -17.57 7.54 -7.79
CA PHE A 116 -16.40 8.31 -8.23
C PHE A 116 -15.68 8.93 -7.03
N ASP A 117 -16.41 9.65 -6.18
CA ASP A 117 -15.85 10.31 -5.00
C ASP A 117 -15.25 9.31 -4.01
N ALA A 118 -15.93 8.20 -3.75
CA ALA A 118 -15.44 7.18 -2.83
C ALA A 118 -14.09 6.62 -3.31
N MET A 119 -13.99 6.26 -4.59
CA MET A 119 -12.78 5.65 -5.13
C MET A 119 -11.63 6.67 -5.26
N MET A 120 -11.90 7.85 -5.77
CA MET A 120 -10.92 8.94 -5.88
C MET A 120 -10.43 9.41 -4.49
N ASN A 121 -11.33 9.53 -3.53
CA ASN A 121 -10.98 9.96 -2.18
C ASN A 121 -10.05 8.97 -1.47
N VAL A 122 -10.26 7.66 -1.61
CA VAL A 122 -9.38 6.67 -0.98
C VAL A 122 -8.09 6.51 -1.77
N ASN A 123 -8.19 6.18 -3.08
CA ASN A 123 -7.04 5.72 -3.86
C ASN A 123 -6.08 6.84 -4.27
N VAL A 124 -6.60 8.06 -4.45
CA VAL A 124 -5.80 9.19 -4.96
C VAL A 124 -5.60 10.24 -3.88
N LYS A 125 -6.68 10.88 -3.44
CA LYS A 125 -6.62 11.97 -2.46
C LYS A 125 -5.97 11.52 -1.15
N GLY A 126 -6.37 10.36 -0.62
CA GLY A 126 -5.87 9.83 0.65
C GLY A 126 -4.36 9.59 0.61
N MET A 127 -3.88 8.93 -0.45
CA MET A 127 -2.45 8.73 -0.67
C MET A 127 -1.69 10.06 -0.75
N MET A 128 -2.19 11.03 -1.53
CA MET A 128 -1.54 12.33 -1.69
C MET A 128 -1.46 13.11 -0.37
N PHE A 129 -2.54 13.17 0.39
CA PHE A 129 -2.56 13.94 1.63
C PHE A 129 -1.83 13.26 2.79
N LEU A 130 -1.81 11.93 2.85
CA LEU A 130 -0.94 11.24 3.80
C LEU A 130 0.54 11.47 3.48
N THR A 131 0.91 11.39 2.20
CA THR A 131 2.27 11.71 1.75
C THR A 131 2.61 13.17 2.09
N GLN A 132 1.71 14.12 1.81
CA GLN A 132 1.91 15.53 2.16
C GLN A 132 2.14 15.72 3.67
N ALA A 133 1.35 15.04 4.50
CA ALA A 133 1.51 15.12 5.96
C ALA A 133 2.85 14.54 6.43
N ALA A 134 3.36 13.53 5.73
CA ALA A 134 4.63 12.88 6.04
C ALA A 134 5.86 13.68 5.57
N LEU A 135 5.74 14.52 4.52
CA LEU A 135 6.88 15.24 3.91
C LEU A 135 7.79 15.95 4.93
N PRO A 136 7.29 16.70 5.95
CA PRO A 136 8.15 17.37 6.92
C PRO A 136 9.01 16.43 7.76
N TYR A 137 8.64 15.15 7.81
CA TYR A 137 9.28 14.12 8.64
C TYR A 137 10.10 13.13 7.81
N LEU A 138 10.04 13.17 6.48
CA LEU A 138 10.86 12.34 5.62
C LEU A 138 12.30 12.89 5.63
N ARG A 139 13.23 12.04 6.00
CA ARG A 139 14.65 12.39 6.07
C ARG A 139 15.39 12.09 4.76
N SER A 140 16.62 12.57 4.66
CA SER A 140 17.50 12.16 3.56
C SER A 140 17.66 10.62 3.55
N LYS A 141 17.47 10.02 2.38
CA LYS A 141 17.44 8.56 2.10
C LYS A 141 16.14 7.85 2.53
N SER A 142 15.10 8.58 2.92
CA SER A 142 13.78 8.00 3.14
C SER A 142 13.18 7.43 1.85
N ASN A 143 12.15 6.60 2.00
CA ASN A 143 11.48 5.95 0.89
C ASN A 143 9.96 6.04 1.00
N VAL A 144 9.30 6.32 -0.11
CA VAL A 144 7.84 6.21 -0.26
C VAL A 144 7.55 5.08 -1.24
N VAL A 145 6.72 4.12 -0.83
CA VAL A 145 6.23 3.04 -1.69
C VAL A 145 4.72 3.17 -1.84
N ASN A 146 4.28 3.43 -3.06
CA ASN A 146 2.87 3.52 -3.41
C ASN A 146 2.37 2.19 -3.98
N ILE A 147 1.13 1.81 -3.63
CA ILE A 147 0.50 0.60 -4.18
C ILE A 147 -0.53 1.00 -5.22
N ALA A 148 -0.19 0.76 -6.49
CA ALA A 148 -1.11 0.91 -7.62
C ALA A 148 -1.84 -0.41 -7.90
N SER A 149 -1.83 -0.86 -9.16
CA SER A 149 -2.39 -2.12 -9.66
C SER A 149 -1.88 -2.35 -11.08
N ASP A 150 -1.97 -3.58 -11.60
CA ASP A 150 -1.90 -3.90 -13.02
C ASP A 150 -2.87 -3.02 -13.85
N ALA A 151 -4.04 -2.72 -13.29
CA ALA A 151 -5.04 -1.80 -13.85
C ALA A 151 -4.51 -0.37 -14.12
N ALA A 152 -3.33 -0.02 -13.60
CA ALA A 152 -2.66 1.25 -13.92
C ALA A 152 -1.85 1.20 -15.21
N VAL A 153 -1.52 0.02 -15.71
CA VAL A 153 -0.65 -0.22 -16.87
C VAL A 153 -1.38 -0.96 -17.99
N SER A 154 -2.48 -1.64 -17.67
CA SER A 154 -3.39 -2.28 -18.64
C SER A 154 -4.84 -1.85 -18.37
N GLY A 155 -5.72 -2.03 -19.35
CA GLY A 155 -7.16 -1.81 -19.18
C GLY A 155 -7.85 -3.08 -18.68
N ASN A 156 -8.75 -2.94 -17.70
CA ASN A 156 -9.56 -4.03 -17.17
C ASN A 156 -11.05 -3.76 -17.47
N TYR A 157 -11.79 -4.78 -17.88
CA TYR A 157 -13.23 -4.66 -18.16
C TYR A 157 -13.99 -4.23 -16.90
N GLY A 158 -14.97 -3.31 -17.07
CA GLY A 158 -15.80 -2.83 -15.97
C GLY A 158 -15.06 -1.97 -14.92
N CYS A 159 -13.79 -1.60 -15.17
CA CYS A 159 -12.93 -0.97 -14.17
C CYS A 159 -12.38 0.40 -14.59
N ALA A 160 -13.06 1.12 -15.52
CA ALA A 160 -12.53 2.37 -16.07
C ALA A 160 -12.14 3.39 -14.99
N LEU A 161 -12.98 3.58 -13.96
CA LEU A 161 -12.68 4.46 -12.83
C LEU A 161 -11.50 3.94 -12.00
N TYR A 162 -11.48 2.65 -11.68
CA TYR A 162 -10.37 2.06 -10.91
C TYR A 162 -9.05 2.21 -11.65
N CYS A 163 -9.01 1.90 -12.95
CA CYS A 163 -7.84 2.11 -13.81
C CYS A 163 -7.39 3.59 -13.78
N ALA A 164 -8.32 4.54 -13.85
CA ALA A 164 -8.01 5.96 -13.76
C ALA A 164 -7.37 6.32 -12.42
N THR A 165 -7.92 5.82 -11.29
CA THR A 165 -7.33 6.08 -9.96
C THR A 165 -5.93 5.50 -9.83
N LYS A 166 -5.71 4.27 -10.32
CA LYS A 166 -4.41 3.58 -10.22
C LYS A 166 -3.38 4.15 -11.22
N GLY A 167 -3.84 4.60 -12.39
CA GLY A 167 -3.02 5.40 -13.32
C GLY A 167 -2.56 6.73 -12.70
N ALA A 168 -3.44 7.39 -11.92
CA ALA A 168 -3.08 8.60 -11.18
C ALA A 168 -1.98 8.32 -10.14
N VAL A 169 -2.01 7.17 -9.43
CA VAL A 169 -0.94 6.76 -8.50
C VAL A 169 0.40 6.61 -9.21
N VAL A 170 0.41 6.00 -10.40
CA VAL A 170 1.63 5.83 -11.21
C VAL A 170 2.20 7.18 -11.65
N ALA A 171 1.36 8.06 -12.18
CA ALA A 171 1.77 9.40 -12.61
C ALA A 171 2.30 10.23 -11.43
N PHE A 172 1.59 10.21 -10.29
CA PHE A 172 1.99 10.88 -9.05
C PHE A 172 3.35 10.35 -8.55
N THR A 173 3.56 9.04 -8.57
CA THR A 173 4.83 8.42 -8.15
C THR A 173 6.01 8.97 -8.95
N ARG A 174 5.88 9.04 -10.28
CA ARG A 174 6.93 9.55 -11.17
C ARG A 174 7.23 11.02 -10.92
N ALA A 175 6.20 11.85 -10.83
CA ALA A 175 6.35 13.28 -10.59
C ALA A 175 7.00 13.53 -9.21
N LEU A 176 6.49 12.90 -8.17
CA LEU A 176 6.99 13.06 -6.80
C LEU A 176 8.44 12.56 -6.66
N ALA A 177 8.82 11.52 -7.40
CA ALA A 177 10.21 11.04 -7.42
C ALA A 177 11.20 12.09 -7.93
N LEU A 178 10.79 12.91 -8.91
CA LEU A 178 11.59 14.03 -9.41
C LEU A 178 11.63 15.17 -8.39
N ASP A 179 10.49 15.51 -7.80
CA ASP A 179 10.37 16.62 -6.85
C ASP A 179 11.19 16.40 -5.57
N LEU A 180 11.29 15.14 -5.11
CA LEU A 180 11.93 14.81 -3.83
C LEU A 180 13.38 14.30 -3.96
N ALA A 181 13.86 14.04 -5.17
CA ALA A 181 15.25 13.67 -5.38
C ALA A 181 16.20 14.87 -5.05
N PRO A 182 17.39 14.60 -4.54
CA PRO A 182 18.00 13.29 -4.22
C PRO A 182 17.68 12.77 -2.81
N SER A 183 16.84 13.47 -2.05
CA SER A 183 16.65 13.22 -0.61
C SER A 183 15.76 12.02 -0.34
N VAL A 184 14.66 11.84 -1.09
CA VAL A 184 13.66 10.79 -0.88
C VAL A 184 13.46 10.02 -2.18
N ARG A 185 13.44 8.71 -2.09
CA ARG A 185 13.06 7.84 -3.21
C ARG A 185 11.55 7.58 -3.18
N VAL A 186 10.93 7.55 -4.34
CA VAL A 186 9.50 7.26 -4.48
C VAL A 186 9.31 6.21 -5.56
N ASN A 187 8.74 5.05 -5.20
CA ASN A 187 8.51 3.94 -6.12
C ASN A 187 7.08 3.42 -6.00
N CYS A 188 6.66 2.63 -6.97
CA CYS A 188 5.33 2.06 -7.04
C CYS A 188 5.37 0.56 -7.29
N VAL A 189 4.51 -0.19 -6.61
CA VAL A 189 4.21 -1.59 -6.90
C VAL A 189 2.84 -1.66 -7.57
N CYS A 190 2.74 -2.40 -8.65
CA CYS A 190 1.51 -2.68 -9.41
C CYS A 190 1.17 -4.17 -9.30
N PRO A 191 0.51 -4.61 -8.21
CA PRO A 191 0.04 -5.98 -8.12
C PRO A 191 -1.13 -6.22 -9.07
N ALA A 192 -1.32 -7.49 -9.47
CA ALA A 192 -2.59 -7.97 -9.99
C ALA A 192 -3.46 -8.52 -8.85
N ASP A 193 -4.24 -9.59 -9.09
CA ASP A 193 -5.10 -10.16 -8.05
C ASP A 193 -4.27 -10.84 -6.94
N VAL A 194 -4.57 -10.45 -5.71
CA VAL A 194 -3.88 -10.89 -4.50
C VAL A 194 -4.89 -11.45 -3.53
N ASP A 195 -4.58 -12.59 -2.90
CA ASP A 195 -5.42 -13.21 -1.87
C ASP A 195 -5.54 -12.28 -0.65
N THR A 196 -6.60 -11.51 -0.63
CA THR A 196 -6.88 -10.47 0.36
C THR A 196 -8.38 -10.30 0.55
N PRO A 197 -8.80 -9.64 1.65
CA PRO A 197 -10.22 -9.29 1.83
C PRO A 197 -10.80 -8.45 0.69
N LEU A 198 -9.98 -7.69 -0.04
CA LEU A 198 -10.41 -6.90 -1.20
C LEU A 198 -10.88 -7.81 -2.35
N LEU A 199 -10.10 -8.85 -2.68
CA LEU A 199 -10.47 -9.84 -3.70
C LEU A 199 -11.67 -10.67 -3.24
N ALA A 200 -11.72 -11.08 -1.97
CA ALA A 200 -12.88 -11.80 -1.43
C ALA A 200 -14.18 -10.99 -1.58
N GLN A 201 -14.13 -9.67 -1.33
CA GLN A 201 -15.26 -8.78 -1.55
C GLN A 201 -15.62 -8.67 -3.03
N GLN A 202 -14.64 -8.54 -3.92
CA GLN A 202 -14.85 -8.51 -5.37
C GLN A 202 -15.56 -9.76 -5.87
N LEU A 203 -15.12 -10.94 -5.44
CA LEU A 203 -15.76 -12.21 -5.81
C LEU A 203 -17.20 -12.31 -5.27
N ALA A 204 -17.45 -11.81 -4.06
CA ALA A 204 -18.80 -11.75 -3.49
C ALA A 204 -19.72 -10.79 -4.29
N ASP A 205 -19.21 -9.63 -4.68
CA ASP A 205 -19.94 -8.63 -5.45
C ASP A 205 -20.24 -9.09 -6.90
N ALA A 206 -19.42 -10.00 -7.45
CA ALA A 206 -19.61 -10.59 -8.77
C ALA A 206 -20.85 -11.49 -8.88
N ASN A 207 -21.50 -11.85 -7.76
CA ASN A 207 -22.74 -12.66 -7.71
C ASN A 207 -22.66 -13.95 -8.55
N GLY A 208 -21.51 -14.63 -8.56
CA GLY A 208 -21.28 -15.87 -9.32
C GLY A 208 -20.95 -15.65 -10.79
N GLY A 209 -20.69 -14.41 -11.21
CA GLY A 209 -20.27 -14.10 -12.59
C GLY A 209 -18.90 -14.69 -12.93
N TYR A 210 -18.03 -14.87 -11.96
CA TYR A 210 -16.73 -15.58 -12.06
C TYR A 210 -16.28 -16.08 -10.68
N THR A 211 -15.37 -17.05 -10.70
CA THR A 211 -14.83 -17.69 -9.49
C THR A 211 -13.34 -17.37 -9.31
N LEU A 212 -12.81 -17.71 -8.15
CA LEU A 212 -11.37 -17.63 -7.90
C LEU A 212 -10.54 -18.47 -8.91
N ALA A 213 -11.08 -19.62 -9.33
CA ALA A 213 -10.43 -20.47 -10.34
C ALA A 213 -10.38 -19.79 -11.71
N ASP A 214 -11.46 -19.07 -12.09
CA ASP A 214 -11.49 -18.31 -13.34
C ASP A 214 -10.47 -17.17 -13.32
N VAL A 215 -10.36 -16.46 -12.19
CA VAL A 215 -9.35 -15.41 -11.99
C VAL A 215 -7.96 -16.02 -12.10
N ALA A 216 -7.67 -17.10 -11.39
CA ALA A 216 -6.35 -17.75 -11.42
C ALA A 216 -5.95 -18.24 -12.82
N ALA A 217 -6.92 -18.76 -13.61
CA ALA A 217 -6.68 -19.25 -14.96
C ALA A 217 -6.28 -18.16 -15.97
N ALA A 218 -6.59 -16.88 -15.67
CA ALA A 218 -6.20 -15.76 -16.54
C ALA A 218 -4.70 -15.43 -16.48
N TYR A 219 -4.01 -15.90 -15.44
CA TYR A 219 -2.58 -15.62 -15.24
C TYR A 219 -1.68 -16.67 -15.93
N PRO A 220 -0.56 -16.25 -16.57
CA PRO A 220 0.46 -17.19 -17.01
C PRO A 220 0.96 -18.13 -15.91
N LEU A 221 1.08 -17.66 -14.68
CA LEU A 221 1.46 -18.50 -13.54
C LEU A 221 0.31 -19.35 -12.97
N GLN A 222 -0.89 -19.30 -13.54
CA GLN A 222 -2.07 -20.12 -13.19
C GLN A 222 -2.46 -20.06 -11.71
N ARG A 223 -2.22 -18.93 -11.07
CA ARG A 223 -2.59 -18.63 -9.68
C ARG A 223 -2.65 -17.14 -9.43
N ILE A 224 -3.32 -16.73 -8.38
CA ILE A 224 -3.22 -15.40 -7.80
C ILE A 224 -1.98 -15.29 -6.90
N ALA A 225 -1.58 -14.07 -6.57
CA ALA A 225 -0.49 -13.83 -5.64
C ALA A 225 -0.94 -13.98 -4.18
N ALA A 226 -0.03 -14.42 -3.29
CA ALA A 226 -0.19 -14.24 -1.85
C ALA A 226 0.19 -12.81 -1.45
N ALA A 227 -0.43 -12.28 -0.38
CA ALA A 227 -0.11 -10.93 0.11
C ALA A 227 1.37 -10.78 0.52
N GLU A 228 1.98 -11.85 1.00
CA GLU A 228 3.39 -11.93 1.38
C GLU A 228 4.34 -11.77 0.19
N GLU A 229 3.93 -12.19 -1.02
CA GLU A 229 4.74 -12.01 -2.24
C GLU A 229 4.83 -10.53 -2.61
N ILE A 230 3.71 -9.81 -2.49
CA ILE A 230 3.68 -8.36 -2.72
C ILE A 230 4.44 -7.61 -1.61
N ALA A 231 4.26 -8.00 -0.35
CA ALA A 231 4.98 -7.44 0.79
C ALA A 231 6.50 -7.60 0.64
N HIS A 232 6.96 -8.71 0.06
CA HIS A 232 8.36 -8.93 -0.25
C HIS A 232 8.91 -7.88 -1.21
N VAL A 233 8.18 -7.56 -2.28
CA VAL A 233 8.58 -6.53 -3.25
C VAL A 233 8.55 -5.14 -2.61
N ILE A 234 7.53 -4.82 -1.79
CA ILE A 234 7.45 -3.56 -1.04
C ILE A 234 8.70 -3.37 -0.16
N CYS A 235 9.04 -4.37 0.67
CA CYS A 235 10.21 -4.30 1.55
C CYS A 235 11.52 -4.20 0.76
N SER A 236 11.62 -4.91 -0.37
CA SER A 236 12.77 -4.83 -1.27
C SER A 236 12.95 -3.42 -1.84
N LEU A 237 11.89 -2.79 -2.35
CA LEU A 237 11.94 -1.40 -2.85
C LEU A 237 12.29 -0.39 -1.75
N ALA A 238 11.79 -0.63 -0.54
CA ALA A 238 12.08 0.21 0.62
C ALA A 238 13.50 0.02 1.15
N ALA A 239 14.14 -1.11 0.86
CA ALA A 239 15.46 -1.45 1.38
C ALA A 239 16.51 -0.39 1.06
N PRO A 240 17.39 -0.01 2.02
CA PRO A 240 18.51 0.90 1.77
C PRO A 240 19.44 0.43 0.65
N ALA A 241 19.54 -0.89 0.44
CA ALA A 241 20.36 -1.49 -0.63
C ALA A 241 19.91 -1.09 -2.04
N ASN A 242 18.61 -0.78 -2.24
CA ASN A 242 18.03 -0.37 -3.52
C ASN A 242 18.13 1.16 -3.73
N SER A 243 19.21 1.78 -3.30
CA SER A 243 19.40 3.24 -3.24
C SER A 243 19.37 3.95 -4.61
N PHE A 244 19.48 3.23 -5.72
CA PHE A 244 19.44 3.81 -7.08
C PHE A 244 18.07 3.69 -7.75
N MET A 245 17.05 3.18 -7.04
CA MET A 245 15.69 3.04 -7.56
C MET A 245 14.79 4.18 -7.06
N THR A 246 14.39 5.07 -7.96
CA THR A 246 13.34 6.09 -7.74
C THR A 246 12.55 6.28 -9.02
N GLY A 247 11.25 6.58 -8.91
CA GLY A 247 10.32 6.69 -10.03
C GLY A 247 9.97 5.35 -10.70
N SER A 248 10.41 4.23 -10.15
CA SER A 248 10.18 2.90 -10.72
C SER A 248 8.73 2.45 -10.49
N ILE A 249 8.17 1.82 -11.53
CA ILE A 249 6.86 1.19 -11.53
C ILE A 249 7.09 -0.31 -11.73
N VAL A 250 6.86 -1.07 -10.67
CA VAL A 250 7.18 -2.51 -10.63
C VAL A 250 5.90 -3.32 -10.67
N THR A 251 5.66 -4.01 -11.77
CA THR A 251 4.53 -4.95 -11.92
C THR A 251 4.85 -6.26 -11.19
N VAL A 252 3.84 -6.77 -10.46
CA VAL A 252 3.89 -8.06 -9.76
C VAL A 252 2.57 -8.77 -10.05
N ASP A 253 2.46 -9.31 -11.25
CA ASP A 253 1.19 -9.65 -11.88
C ASP A 253 1.14 -11.06 -12.49
N GLY A 254 2.06 -11.93 -12.11
CA GLY A 254 2.11 -13.30 -12.60
C GLY A 254 2.25 -13.43 -14.13
N GLY A 255 2.73 -12.37 -14.80
CA GLY A 255 2.93 -12.30 -16.24
C GLY A 255 1.71 -11.79 -17.02
N LEU A 256 0.65 -11.32 -16.34
CA LEU A 256 -0.60 -10.87 -16.98
C LEU A 256 -0.36 -9.77 -18.03
N THR A 257 0.53 -8.82 -17.74
CA THR A 257 0.80 -7.66 -18.62
C THR A 257 2.09 -7.80 -19.44
N ALA A 258 2.67 -9.00 -19.52
CA ALA A 258 3.94 -9.22 -20.22
C ALA A 258 3.79 -9.39 -21.75
N GLY A 259 2.56 -9.54 -22.27
CA GLY A 259 2.25 -9.78 -23.69
C GLY A 259 1.37 -8.73 -24.31
#